data_71c46a1b2655dd89c781ce86e64cd6cc
#
_entry.id   71c46a1b2655dd89c781ce86e64cd6cc
#
_cell.length_a   1.000
_cell.length_b   1.000
_cell.length_c   1.000
_cell.angle_alpha   90.00
_cell.angle_beta   90.00
_cell.angle_gamma   90.00
#
_symmetry.space_group_name_H-M   'P 1'
#
loop_
_entity.id
_entity.type
_entity.pdbx_description
1 polymer ?
#
loop_
_entity_poly.entity_id
_entity_poly.type
_entity_poly.pdbx_seq_one_letter_code
_entity_poly.pdbx_strand_id
1 'polypeptide(L)'
;WELFEKKYLDAVLYTKTNPDGSKEYKTCRKIFELETKLFPCLVDMKFKGVKINVEKAKTLGELLEKRRDNLLKIIKKHTNVDVEIWAASSIKALLEHEKITDYEKTKDRKKKLKGKDGKVLLDEKGEPKIELVPSTTPKLPKDYLKTHKNRFLRMIVKARECDKAKGTFVEGLLSFVHEGRIHADINQIRSDQGGTVTGRFSMSNPNLQQIPSKGIIGKKMRELFVPDEGCVWGSFDYSQQEPRIVVHYALTLYPYKNPDIEMPNNLRESLEQIAESYKSGFDVDFHQVVADMAHISRTM
;
A
#
# COMPACT_ATOMS: atom_id res chain seq x y z
N TRP A 1 14.76 32.98 -15.68
CA TRP A 1 14.69 32.51 -14.29
C TRP A 1 13.89 33.48 -13.40
N GLU A 2 14.18 34.76 -13.40
CA GLU A 2 13.47 35.79 -12.61
C GLU A 2 11.95 35.77 -12.80
N LEU A 3 11.48 35.61 -14.05
CA LEU A 3 10.05 35.51 -14.34
C LEU A 3 9.43 34.25 -13.72
N PHE A 4 10.16 33.14 -13.74
CA PHE A 4 9.71 31.89 -13.10
C PHE A 4 9.64 32.05 -11.58
N GLU A 5 10.66 32.60 -10.95
CA GLU A 5 10.68 32.88 -9.52
C GLU A 5 9.49 33.71 -9.10
N LYS A 6 9.31 34.88 -9.71
CA LYS A 6 8.21 35.80 -9.39
C LYS A 6 6.83 35.19 -9.60
N LYS A 7 6.64 34.45 -10.70
CA LYS A 7 5.33 33.90 -11.07
C LYS A 7 4.94 32.65 -10.30
N TYR A 8 5.90 31.80 -9.95
CA TYR A 8 5.62 30.46 -9.40
C TYR A 8 6.17 30.23 -7.99
N LEU A 9 7.35 30.73 -7.68
CA LEU A 9 7.96 30.49 -6.36
C LEU A 9 7.51 31.54 -5.33
N ASP A 10 7.41 32.81 -5.73
CA ASP A 10 7.07 33.90 -4.83
C ASP A 10 5.58 34.28 -4.88
N ALA A 11 4.80 33.62 -5.77
CA ALA A 11 3.36 33.76 -5.76
C ALA A 11 2.78 33.39 -4.39
N VAL A 12 2.01 34.29 -3.80
CA VAL A 12 1.39 34.07 -2.49
C VAL A 12 0.29 33.02 -2.61
N LEU A 13 0.49 31.86 -1.95
CA LEU A 13 -0.50 30.80 -1.90
C LEU A 13 -1.61 31.11 -0.90
N TYR A 14 -1.23 31.64 0.26
CA TYR A 14 -2.13 32.15 1.28
C TYR A 14 -1.39 33.07 2.25
N THR A 15 -2.16 33.91 2.93
CA THR A 15 -1.65 34.83 3.93
C THR A 15 -2.03 34.37 5.32
N LYS A 16 -1.06 34.25 6.22
CA LYS A 16 -1.28 33.96 7.63
C LYS A 16 -1.20 35.27 8.41
N THR A 17 -2.23 35.60 9.19
CA THR A 17 -2.17 36.68 10.15
C THR A 17 -1.77 36.15 11.51
N ASN A 18 -0.70 36.67 12.08
CA ASN A 18 -0.21 36.26 13.42
C ASN A 18 -1.06 36.94 14.51
N PRO A 19 -0.97 36.47 15.77
CA PRO A 19 -1.69 37.10 16.90
C PRO A 19 -1.37 38.57 17.13
N ASP A 20 -0.18 39.01 16.71
CA ASP A 20 0.28 40.42 16.80
C ASP A 20 -0.22 41.31 15.62
N GLY A 21 -1.06 40.75 14.74
CA GLY A 21 -1.58 41.41 13.55
C GLY A 21 -0.63 41.44 12.35
N SER A 22 0.60 40.95 12.49
CA SER A 22 1.53 40.82 11.36
C SER A 22 1.05 39.77 10.35
N LYS A 23 1.38 39.99 9.06
CA LYS A 23 1.00 39.05 7.99
C LYS A 23 2.21 38.28 7.50
N GLU A 24 2.12 36.97 7.54
CA GLU A 24 3.09 36.03 6.95
C GLU A 24 2.54 35.54 5.61
N TYR A 25 3.29 35.78 4.54
CA TYR A 25 2.94 35.31 3.20
C TYR A 25 3.57 33.92 2.96
N LYS A 26 2.77 32.93 2.65
CA LYS A 26 3.23 31.59 2.34
C LYS A 26 3.33 31.41 0.83
N THR A 27 4.50 31.04 0.38
CA THR A 27 4.84 30.82 -1.03
C THR A 27 5.42 29.43 -1.22
N CYS A 28 5.61 29.01 -2.47
CA CYS A 28 6.27 27.73 -2.80
C CYS A 28 7.77 27.75 -2.56
N ARG A 29 8.42 28.91 -2.36
CA ARG A 29 9.88 29.03 -2.29
C ARG A 29 10.52 28.10 -1.27
N LYS A 30 10.03 28.06 -0.03
CA LYS A 30 10.58 27.19 1.02
C LYS A 30 10.52 25.70 0.67
N ILE A 31 9.44 25.26 0.01
CA ILE A 31 9.27 23.88 -0.44
C ILE A 31 10.26 23.61 -1.58
N PHE A 32 10.36 24.51 -2.55
CA PHE A 32 11.30 24.42 -3.66
C PHE A 32 12.75 24.30 -3.18
N GLU A 33 13.14 25.15 -2.23
CA GLU A 33 14.49 25.11 -1.64
C GLU A 33 14.78 23.80 -0.92
N LEU A 34 13.80 23.29 -0.17
CA LEU A 34 13.91 21.97 0.50
C LEU A 34 14.10 20.85 -0.52
N GLU A 35 13.24 20.80 -1.53
CA GLU A 35 13.28 19.76 -2.56
C GLU A 35 14.58 19.82 -3.37
N THR A 36 15.04 21.04 -3.69
CA THR A 36 16.29 21.24 -4.42
C THR A 36 17.52 20.78 -3.61
N LYS A 37 17.55 21.08 -2.29
CA LYS A 37 18.63 20.63 -1.40
C LYS A 37 18.63 19.11 -1.18
N LEU A 38 17.46 18.50 -1.21
CA LEU A 38 17.30 17.06 -1.02
C LEU A 38 17.69 16.25 -2.28
N PHE A 39 17.51 16.84 -3.45
CA PHE A 39 17.71 16.16 -4.73
C PHE A 39 19.08 15.49 -4.88
N PRO A 40 20.24 16.11 -4.56
CA PRO A 40 21.54 15.45 -4.62
C PRO A 40 21.61 14.19 -3.75
N CYS A 41 21.04 14.22 -2.56
CA CYS A 41 20.99 13.05 -1.66
C CYS A 41 20.25 11.87 -2.32
N LEU A 42 19.11 12.15 -2.98
CA LEU A 42 18.33 11.12 -3.67
C LEU A 42 19.07 10.56 -4.90
N VAL A 43 19.81 11.40 -5.60
CA VAL A 43 20.69 10.97 -6.69
C VAL A 43 21.79 10.03 -6.17
N ASP A 44 22.45 10.39 -5.07
CA ASP A 44 23.48 9.55 -4.44
C ASP A 44 22.91 8.22 -3.96
N MET A 45 21.73 8.24 -3.35
CA MET A 45 21.02 7.01 -2.93
C MET A 45 20.74 6.10 -4.12
N LYS A 46 20.23 6.65 -5.23
CA LYS A 46 19.97 5.89 -6.45
C LYS A 46 21.26 5.36 -7.05
N PHE A 47 22.30 6.19 -7.13
CA PHE A 47 23.62 5.81 -7.68
C PHE A 47 24.25 4.69 -6.87
N LYS A 48 24.24 4.79 -5.55
CA LYS A 48 24.73 3.74 -4.64
C LYS A 48 23.92 2.44 -4.77
N GLY A 49 22.60 2.54 -4.88
CA GLY A 49 21.70 1.40 -4.93
C GLY A 49 21.75 0.52 -3.67
N VAL A 50 21.03 -0.59 -3.69
CA VAL A 50 20.93 -1.55 -2.58
C VAL A 50 21.49 -2.89 -2.99
N LYS A 51 22.46 -3.40 -2.23
CA LYS A 51 23.08 -4.71 -2.49
C LYS A 51 22.12 -5.85 -2.18
N ILE A 52 22.03 -6.83 -3.07
CA ILE A 52 21.19 -8.02 -2.92
C ILE A 52 22.01 -9.30 -3.06
N ASN A 53 21.72 -10.29 -2.24
CA ASN A 53 22.29 -11.62 -2.38
C ASN A 53 21.51 -12.41 -3.43
N VAL A 54 22.00 -12.41 -4.67
CA VAL A 54 21.36 -13.03 -5.84
C VAL A 54 21.18 -14.53 -5.68
N GLU A 55 22.17 -15.24 -5.14
CA GLU A 55 22.09 -16.70 -4.96
C GLU A 55 21.05 -17.07 -3.90
N LYS A 56 21.03 -16.33 -2.78
CA LYS A 56 20.00 -16.50 -1.76
C LYS A 56 18.60 -16.20 -2.31
N ALA A 57 18.47 -15.21 -3.21
CA ALA A 57 17.21 -14.89 -3.87
C ALA A 57 16.73 -16.02 -4.78
N LYS A 58 17.60 -16.58 -5.63
CA LYS A 58 17.27 -17.73 -6.49
C LYS A 58 16.82 -18.94 -5.65
N THR A 59 17.60 -19.30 -4.63
CA THR A 59 17.27 -20.39 -3.70
C THR A 59 15.92 -20.18 -3.03
N LEU A 60 15.62 -18.95 -2.60
CA LEU A 60 14.30 -18.62 -2.03
C LEU A 60 13.18 -18.80 -3.06
N GLY A 61 13.39 -18.40 -4.30
CA GLY A 61 12.43 -18.60 -5.40
C GLY A 61 12.08 -20.07 -5.60
N GLU A 62 13.10 -20.95 -5.66
CA GLU A 62 12.91 -22.40 -5.76
C GLU A 62 12.16 -23.01 -4.56
N LEU A 63 12.49 -22.56 -3.35
CA LEU A 63 11.79 -23.01 -2.13
C LEU A 63 10.31 -22.59 -2.12
N LEU A 64 10.01 -21.38 -2.57
CA LEU A 64 8.63 -20.88 -2.68
C LEU A 64 7.84 -21.67 -3.72
N GLU A 65 8.44 -21.99 -4.86
CA GLU A 65 7.84 -22.82 -5.90
C GLU A 65 7.54 -24.24 -5.39
N LYS A 66 8.54 -24.91 -4.84
CA LYS A 66 8.38 -26.24 -4.23
C LYS A 66 7.27 -26.24 -3.17
N ARG A 67 7.18 -25.21 -2.35
CA ARG A 67 6.13 -25.08 -1.33
C ARG A 67 4.75 -24.90 -1.95
N ARG A 68 4.60 -24.05 -2.96
CA ARG A 68 3.36 -23.88 -3.73
C ARG A 68 2.91 -25.21 -4.30
N ASP A 69 3.78 -25.88 -5.02
CA ASP A 69 3.46 -27.14 -5.71
C ASP A 69 3.10 -28.26 -4.75
N ASN A 70 3.78 -28.35 -3.61
CA ASN A 70 3.43 -29.31 -2.56
C ASN A 70 2.03 -29.04 -1.99
N LEU A 71 1.64 -27.77 -1.79
CA LEU A 71 0.29 -27.44 -1.34
C LEU A 71 -0.77 -27.88 -2.35
N LEU A 72 -0.51 -27.65 -3.65
CA LEU A 72 -1.41 -28.05 -4.73
C LEU A 72 -1.48 -29.59 -4.87
N LYS A 73 -0.36 -30.29 -4.75
CA LYS A 73 -0.33 -31.76 -4.73
C LYS A 73 -1.15 -32.33 -3.58
N ILE A 74 -1.11 -31.72 -2.39
CA ILE A 74 -1.91 -32.14 -1.24
C ILE A 74 -3.40 -31.94 -1.54
N ILE A 75 -3.80 -30.79 -2.10
CA ILE A 75 -5.20 -30.55 -2.50
C ILE A 75 -5.64 -31.61 -3.51
N LYS A 76 -4.90 -31.79 -4.60
CA LYS A 76 -5.21 -32.78 -5.65
C LYS A 76 -5.32 -34.20 -5.11
N LYS A 77 -4.39 -34.62 -4.25
CA LYS A 77 -4.40 -35.97 -3.64
C LYS A 77 -5.66 -36.24 -2.83
N HIS A 78 -6.22 -35.23 -2.14
CA HIS A 78 -7.36 -35.45 -1.24
C HIS A 78 -8.70 -35.16 -1.88
N THR A 79 -8.75 -34.33 -2.92
CA THR A 79 -10.00 -33.90 -3.54
C THR A 79 -10.16 -34.36 -4.99
N ASN A 80 -9.09 -34.89 -5.57
CA ASN A 80 -8.99 -35.22 -7.01
C ASN A 80 -9.27 -34.00 -7.92
N VAL A 81 -9.24 -32.76 -7.36
CA VAL A 81 -9.43 -31.51 -8.11
C VAL A 81 -8.07 -30.89 -8.40
N ASP A 82 -7.83 -30.57 -9.65
CA ASP A 82 -6.65 -29.80 -10.07
C ASP A 82 -6.95 -28.31 -9.97
N VAL A 83 -6.26 -27.60 -9.06
CA VAL A 83 -6.59 -26.23 -8.73
C VAL A 83 -5.60 -25.26 -9.35
N GLU A 84 -6.10 -24.41 -10.26
CA GLU A 84 -5.43 -23.22 -10.72
C GLU A 84 -5.73 -22.08 -9.72
N ILE A 85 -4.72 -21.67 -8.95
CA ILE A 85 -4.90 -20.80 -7.76
C ILE A 85 -5.46 -19.41 -8.07
N TRP A 86 -5.28 -18.92 -9.28
CA TRP A 86 -5.79 -17.59 -9.69
C TRP A 86 -7.09 -17.66 -10.47
N ALA A 87 -7.49 -18.83 -10.95
CA ALA A 87 -8.72 -19.03 -11.70
C ALA A 87 -9.90 -19.32 -10.77
N ALA A 88 -10.85 -18.39 -10.69
CA ALA A 88 -12.04 -18.56 -9.85
C ALA A 88 -12.90 -19.76 -10.25
N SER A 89 -12.93 -20.11 -11.53
CA SER A 89 -13.60 -21.32 -12.05
C SER A 89 -12.99 -22.62 -11.53
N SER A 90 -11.67 -22.68 -11.45
CA SER A 90 -10.96 -23.84 -10.91
C SER A 90 -11.21 -23.99 -9.41
N ILE A 91 -11.19 -22.88 -8.66
CA ILE A 91 -11.50 -22.91 -7.23
C ILE A 91 -12.97 -23.25 -6.99
N LYS A 92 -13.89 -22.86 -7.90
CA LYS A 92 -15.29 -23.27 -7.83
C LYS A 92 -15.46 -24.78 -7.84
N ALA A 93 -14.72 -25.51 -8.66
CA ALA A 93 -14.74 -26.97 -8.67
C ALA A 93 -14.35 -27.55 -7.29
N LEU A 94 -13.38 -26.94 -6.61
CA LEU A 94 -13.03 -27.33 -5.25
C LEU A 94 -14.13 -27.01 -4.24
N LEU A 95 -14.79 -25.85 -4.36
CA LEU A 95 -15.93 -25.48 -3.49
C LEU A 95 -17.08 -26.49 -3.65
N GLU A 96 -17.39 -26.88 -4.89
CA GLU A 96 -18.43 -27.87 -5.20
C GLU A 96 -18.09 -29.25 -4.63
N HIS A 97 -16.83 -29.70 -4.78
CA HIS A 97 -16.35 -30.95 -4.19
C HIS A 97 -16.50 -30.95 -2.66
N GLU A 98 -16.11 -29.86 -2.02
CA GLU A 98 -16.16 -29.70 -0.55
C GLU A 98 -17.55 -29.30 -0.03
N LYS A 99 -18.55 -29.17 -0.91
CA LYS A 99 -19.93 -28.77 -0.60
C LYS A 99 -20.01 -27.41 0.12
N ILE A 100 -19.14 -26.48 -0.25
CA ILE A 100 -19.07 -25.13 0.31
C ILE A 100 -19.96 -24.22 -0.53
N THR A 101 -20.96 -23.60 0.10
CA THR A 101 -21.96 -22.74 -0.55
C THR A 101 -22.05 -21.33 0.03
N ASP A 102 -21.34 -21.05 1.11
CA ASP A 102 -21.35 -19.81 1.89
C ASP A 102 -20.46 -18.70 1.32
N TYR A 103 -20.38 -18.61 -0.02
CA TYR A 103 -19.62 -17.56 -0.69
C TYR A 103 -20.51 -16.62 -1.50
N GLU A 104 -20.05 -15.37 -1.60
CA GLU A 104 -20.68 -14.39 -2.50
C GLU A 104 -20.33 -14.69 -3.97
N LYS A 105 -21.25 -14.34 -4.87
CA LYS A 105 -20.97 -14.34 -6.32
C LYS A 105 -20.43 -12.98 -6.75
N THR A 106 -19.68 -12.97 -7.84
CA THR A 106 -19.27 -11.71 -8.48
C THR A 106 -20.50 -11.00 -9.07
N LYS A 107 -20.37 -9.69 -9.36
CA LYS A 107 -21.46 -8.92 -9.97
C LYS A 107 -21.89 -9.55 -11.31
N ASP A 108 -23.15 -9.42 -11.63
CA ASP A 108 -23.71 -9.85 -12.91
C ASP A 108 -22.98 -9.21 -14.07
N ARG A 109 -22.85 -9.94 -15.15
CA ARG A 109 -22.13 -9.48 -16.35
C ARG A 109 -23.10 -8.73 -17.28
N LYS A 110 -22.68 -7.54 -17.69
CA LYS A 110 -23.34 -6.81 -18.76
C LYS A 110 -22.99 -7.45 -20.11
N LYS A 111 -23.94 -8.09 -20.76
CA LYS A 111 -23.78 -8.65 -22.09
C LYS A 111 -24.49 -7.76 -23.11
N LYS A 112 -23.75 -7.30 -24.12
CA LYS A 112 -24.36 -6.58 -25.24
C LYS A 112 -25.18 -7.56 -26.09
N LEU A 113 -26.45 -7.28 -26.29
CA LEU A 113 -27.30 -8.09 -27.18
C LEU A 113 -26.86 -7.90 -28.63
N LYS A 114 -26.84 -9.00 -29.37
CA LYS A 114 -26.53 -9.01 -30.81
C LYS A 114 -27.71 -9.54 -31.59
N GLY A 115 -27.96 -8.93 -32.73
CA GLY A 115 -28.95 -9.42 -33.71
C GLY A 115 -28.46 -10.70 -34.42
N LYS A 116 -29.31 -11.27 -35.25
CA LYS A 116 -28.99 -12.44 -36.07
C LYS A 116 -27.84 -12.21 -37.06
N ASP A 117 -27.59 -10.95 -37.41
CA ASP A 117 -26.47 -10.48 -38.23
C ASP A 117 -25.16 -10.30 -37.47
N GLY A 118 -25.14 -10.60 -36.16
CA GLY A 118 -23.97 -10.45 -35.29
C GLY A 118 -23.70 -9.00 -34.82
N LYS A 119 -24.46 -8.01 -35.29
CA LYS A 119 -24.32 -6.61 -34.88
C LYS A 119 -24.95 -6.36 -33.51
N VAL A 120 -24.37 -5.40 -32.76
CA VAL A 120 -24.92 -4.99 -31.48
C VAL A 120 -26.24 -4.29 -31.65
N LEU A 121 -27.26 -4.74 -30.95
CA LEU A 121 -28.58 -4.09 -30.93
C LEU A 121 -28.47 -2.79 -30.12
N LEU A 122 -29.02 -1.71 -30.67
CA LEU A 122 -29.08 -0.41 -30.02
C LEU A 122 -30.52 -0.17 -29.48
N ASP A 123 -30.60 0.63 -28.42
CA ASP A 123 -31.89 1.11 -27.92
C ASP A 123 -32.36 2.37 -28.67
N GLU A 124 -33.47 2.96 -28.24
CA GLU A 124 -34.06 4.16 -28.85
C GLU A 124 -33.15 5.41 -28.77
N LYS A 125 -32.13 5.38 -27.89
CA LYS A 125 -31.15 6.46 -27.72
C LYS A 125 -29.82 6.20 -28.44
N GLY A 126 -29.73 5.08 -29.18
CA GLY A 126 -28.51 4.67 -29.88
C GLY A 126 -27.47 3.99 -28.98
N GLU A 127 -27.81 3.67 -27.73
CA GLU A 127 -26.92 2.97 -26.80
C GLU A 127 -27.06 1.44 -26.96
N PRO A 128 -25.97 0.67 -26.69
CA PRO A 128 -26.01 -0.78 -26.73
C PRO A 128 -27.05 -1.36 -25.76
N LYS A 129 -28.02 -2.14 -26.28
CA LYS A 129 -28.92 -2.93 -25.43
C LYS A 129 -28.12 -3.93 -24.61
N ILE A 130 -28.27 -3.86 -23.26
CA ILE A 130 -27.53 -4.66 -22.29
C ILE A 130 -28.48 -5.62 -21.59
N GLU A 131 -28.11 -6.89 -21.57
CA GLU A 131 -28.72 -7.92 -20.74
C GLU A 131 -27.81 -8.16 -19.52
N LEU A 132 -28.42 -8.23 -18.36
CA LEU A 132 -27.72 -8.66 -17.14
C LEU A 132 -27.75 -10.18 -17.06
N VAL A 133 -26.59 -10.81 -17.23
CA VAL A 133 -26.43 -12.26 -17.08
C VAL A 133 -25.96 -12.55 -15.66
N PRO A 134 -26.73 -13.33 -14.87
CA PRO A 134 -26.34 -13.68 -13.49
C PRO A 134 -24.96 -14.33 -13.45
N SER A 135 -24.13 -13.86 -12.54
CA SER A 135 -22.80 -14.43 -12.36
C SER A 135 -22.86 -15.73 -11.57
N THR A 136 -22.20 -16.76 -12.10
CA THR A 136 -21.97 -18.03 -11.38
C THR A 136 -20.57 -18.13 -10.77
N THR A 137 -19.76 -17.08 -10.96
CA THR A 137 -18.35 -17.07 -10.52
C THR A 137 -18.29 -16.69 -9.04
N PRO A 138 -17.60 -17.46 -8.18
CA PRO A 138 -17.43 -17.11 -6.78
C PRO A 138 -16.55 -15.87 -6.62
N LYS A 139 -16.96 -15.00 -5.69
CA LYS A 139 -16.13 -13.89 -5.20
C LYS A 139 -15.33 -14.40 -4.02
N LEU A 140 -14.02 -14.52 -4.20
CA LEU A 140 -13.11 -15.16 -3.25
C LEU A 140 -12.07 -14.15 -2.73
N PRO A 141 -12.48 -13.20 -1.88
CA PRO A 141 -11.53 -12.26 -1.28
C PRO A 141 -10.54 -13.01 -0.37
N LYS A 142 -9.37 -12.41 -0.17
CA LYS A 142 -8.29 -13.04 0.61
C LYS A 142 -8.74 -13.39 2.03
N ASP A 143 -9.50 -12.51 2.66
CA ASP A 143 -9.94 -12.70 4.05
C ASP A 143 -10.93 -13.85 4.17
N TYR A 144 -11.90 -13.97 3.25
CA TYR A 144 -12.79 -15.12 3.21
C TYR A 144 -12.00 -16.44 3.14
N LEU A 145 -11.06 -16.54 2.18
CA LEU A 145 -10.24 -17.75 2.03
C LEU A 145 -9.36 -18.02 3.25
N LYS A 146 -8.84 -16.99 3.90
CA LYS A 146 -7.92 -17.10 5.04
C LYS A 146 -8.61 -17.54 6.32
N THR A 147 -9.82 -17.02 6.59
CA THR A 147 -10.58 -17.27 7.83
C THR A 147 -11.50 -18.49 7.73
N HIS A 148 -11.74 -18.98 6.51
CA HIS A 148 -12.64 -20.11 6.28
C HIS A 148 -12.17 -21.38 7.00
N LYS A 149 -13.12 -22.18 7.55
CA LYS A 149 -12.84 -23.41 8.30
C LYS A 149 -12.19 -24.49 7.45
N ASN A 150 -12.49 -24.54 6.14
CA ASN A 150 -11.92 -25.53 5.23
C ASN A 150 -10.41 -25.34 5.05
N ARG A 151 -9.64 -26.40 5.29
CA ARG A 151 -8.18 -26.39 5.21
C ARG A 151 -7.64 -26.14 3.80
N PHE A 152 -8.35 -26.60 2.76
CA PHE A 152 -7.89 -26.46 1.38
C PHE A 152 -7.99 -25.01 0.91
N LEU A 153 -9.00 -24.28 1.32
CA LEU A 153 -9.10 -22.84 1.02
C LEU A 153 -7.96 -22.06 1.66
N ARG A 154 -7.58 -22.38 2.90
CA ARG A 154 -6.39 -21.78 3.53
C ARG A 154 -5.07 -22.20 2.85
N MET A 155 -5.01 -23.42 2.27
CA MET A 155 -3.85 -23.85 1.47
C MET A 155 -3.75 -23.05 0.17
N ILE A 156 -4.87 -22.71 -0.49
CA ILE A 156 -4.88 -21.82 -1.66
C ILE A 156 -4.29 -20.45 -1.31
N VAL A 157 -4.66 -19.85 -0.16
CA VAL A 157 -4.06 -18.58 0.27
C VAL A 157 -2.55 -18.69 0.40
N LYS A 158 -2.07 -19.74 1.07
CA LYS A 158 -0.62 -19.96 1.23
C LYS A 158 0.09 -20.21 -0.11
N ALA A 159 -0.55 -20.92 -1.05
CA ALA A 159 -0.03 -21.14 -2.39
C ALA A 159 0.05 -19.82 -3.18
N ARG A 160 -1.00 -18.97 -3.12
CA ARG A 160 -0.99 -17.62 -3.71
C ARG A 160 0.09 -16.73 -3.10
N GLU A 161 0.31 -16.82 -1.79
CA GLU A 161 1.36 -16.05 -1.11
C GLU A 161 2.76 -16.49 -1.59
N CYS A 162 2.99 -17.78 -1.76
CA CYS A 162 4.26 -18.29 -2.32
C CYS A 162 4.44 -17.86 -3.78
N ASP A 163 3.43 -18.01 -4.60
CA ASP A 163 3.45 -17.67 -6.02
C ASP A 163 3.71 -16.17 -6.23
N LYS A 164 2.97 -15.31 -5.53
CA LYS A 164 3.19 -13.87 -5.56
C LYS A 164 4.58 -13.48 -5.04
N ALA A 165 5.06 -14.12 -3.98
CA ALA A 165 6.37 -13.84 -3.43
C ALA A 165 7.48 -14.20 -4.42
N LYS A 166 7.37 -15.34 -5.11
CA LYS A 166 8.31 -15.75 -6.16
C LYS A 166 8.26 -14.77 -7.34
N GLY A 167 7.10 -14.62 -8.00
CA GLY A 167 6.99 -13.86 -9.25
C GLY A 167 7.21 -12.35 -9.04
N THR A 168 6.47 -11.74 -8.12
CA THR A 168 6.51 -10.29 -7.96
C THR A 168 7.77 -9.81 -7.24
N PHE A 169 8.21 -10.51 -6.20
CA PHE A 169 9.30 -10.02 -5.37
C PHE A 169 10.64 -10.68 -5.70
N VAL A 170 10.74 -12.00 -5.87
CA VAL A 170 12.03 -12.61 -6.17
C VAL A 170 12.42 -12.34 -7.63
N GLU A 171 11.64 -12.83 -8.59
CA GLU A 171 11.92 -12.69 -10.02
C GLU A 171 11.85 -11.23 -10.46
N GLY A 172 10.83 -10.48 -9.96
CA GLY A 172 10.69 -9.06 -10.23
C GLY A 172 11.89 -8.24 -9.74
N LEU A 173 12.45 -8.53 -8.55
CA LEU A 173 13.65 -7.86 -8.06
C LEU A 173 14.90 -8.26 -8.84
N LEU A 174 15.04 -9.55 -9.14
CA LEU A 174 16.20 -10.06 -9.88
C LEU A 174 16.32 -9.47 -11.30
N SER A 175 15.20 -9.11 -11.94
CA SER A 175 15.21 -8.45 -13.25
C SER A 175 15.81 -7.04 -13.25
N PHE A 176 15.91 -6.41 -12.08
CA PHE A 176 16.49 -5.07 -11.90
C PHE A 176 17.90 -5.10 -11.30
N VAL A 177 18.48 -6.29 -11.13
CA VAL A 177 19.83 -6.40 -10.56
C VAL A 177 20.87 -6.05 -11.61
N HIS A 178 21.71 -5.08 -11.29
CA HIS A 178 22.91 -4.73 -12.04
C HIS A 178 24.11 -4.79 -11.09
N GLU A 179 25.13 -5.57 -11.44
CA GLU A 179 26.35 -5.76 -10.61
C GLU A 179 26.08 -6.07 -9.14
N GLY A 180 25.04 -6.92 -8.86
CA GLY A 180 24.68 -7.31 -7.52
C GLY A 180 23.89 -6.26 -6.71
N ARG A 181 23.45 -5.17 -7.36
CA ARG A 181 22.68 -4.08 -6.74
C ARG A 181 21.40 -3.78 -7.50
N ILE A 182 20.47 -3.17 -6.81
CA ILE A 182 19.22 -2.64 -7.35
C ILE A 182 19.25 -1.12 -7.20
N HIS A 183 19.05 -0.40 -8.32
CA HIS A 183 19.06 1.05 -8.41
C HIS A 183 17.64 1.56 -8.69
N ALA A 184 16.77 1.49 -7.67
CA ALA A 184 15.39 1.92 -7.82
C ALA A 184 15.28 3.43 -8.06
N ASP A 185 14.29 3.83 -8.85
CA ASP A 185 13.95 5.24 -9.01
C ASP A 185 13.27 5.75 -7.75
N ILE A 186 13.70 6.92 -7.27
CA ILE A 186 13.10 7.60 -6.13
C ILE A 186 12.36 8.83 -6.65
N ASN A 187 11.03 8.80 -6.62
CA ASN A 187 10.19 9.88 -7.10
C ASN A 187 9.89 10.84 -5.96
N GLN A 188 10.41 12.04 -6.04
CA GLN A 188 10.30 13.10 -5.04
C GLN A 188 8.95 13.82 -5.13
N ILE A 189 8.54 14.15 -6.35
CA ILE A 189 7.29 14.83 -6.66
C ILE A 189 6.45 14.01 -7.63
N ARG A 190 5.16 14.32 -7.72
CA ARG A 190 4.29 13.65 -8.68
C ARG A 190 4.60 14.08 -10.11
N SER A 191 4.72 13.09 -10.99
CA SER A 191 4.84 13.25 -12.44
C SER A 191 4.00 12.18 -13.14
N ASP A 192 3.97 12.21 -14.47
CA ASP A 192 3.31 11.16 -15.28
C ASP A 192 3.95 9.78 -15.11
N GLN A 193 5.21 9.74 -14.63
CA GLN A 193 5.97 8.51 -14.42
C GLN A 193 5.88 7.97 -12.98
N GLY A 194 5.25 8.68 -12.05
CA GLY A 194 5.14 8.26 -10.66
C GLY A 194 5.05 9.42 -9.67
N GLY A 195 5.32 9.14 -8.40
CA GLY A 195 5.26 10.11 -7.32
C GLY A 195 3.91 10.12 -6.60
N THR A 196 3.84 10.91 -5.53
CA THR A 196 2.64 11.06 -4.70
C THR A 196 2.21 12.53 -4.65
N VAL A 197 0.92 12.77 -4.39
CA VAL A 197 0.40 14.14 -4.17
C VAL A 197 0.58 14.61 -2.73
N THR A 198 1.04 13.72 -1.85
CA THR A 198 1.14 13.97 -0.41
C THR A 198 2.53 14.41 0.06
N GLY A 199 3.49 14.56 -0.86
CA GLY A 199 4.89 14.85 -0.54
C GLY A 199 5.69 13.67 0.01
N ARG A 200 5.11 12.45 0.06
CA ARG A 200 5.88 11.24 0.38
C ARG A 200 6.67 10.80 -0.85
N PHE A 201 7.86 10.25 -0.63
CA PHE A 201 8.57 9.58 -1.72
C PHE A 201 7.81 8.35 -2.19
N SER A 202 7.89 8.07 -3.47
CA SER A 202 7.54 6.76 -4.01
C SER A 202 8.71 6.16 -4.75
N MET A 203 8.72 4.85 -4.89
CA MET A 203 9.76 4.15 -5.63
C MET A 203 9.16 3.40 -6.81
N SER A 204 9.94 3.33 -7.89
CA SER A 204 9.63 2.55 -9.10
C SER A 204 10.90 1.91 -9.65
N ASN A 205 10.76 0.96 -10.54
CA ASN A 205 11.85 0.29 -11.26
C ASN A 205 12.98 -0.26 -10.38
N PRO A 206 12.72 -1.10 -9.36
CA PRO A 206 11.44 -1.58 -8.83
C PRO A 206 10.92 -0.76 -7.64
N ASN A 207 9.65 -1.02 -7.23
CA ASN A 207 9.13 -0.41 -6.00
C ASN A 207 9.60 -1.18 -4.75
N LEU A 208 10.72 -0.75 -4.17
CA LEU A 208 11.29 -1.36 -2.96
C LEU A 208 10.44 -1.13 -1.69
N GLN A 209 9.54 -0.14 -1.69
CA GLN A 209 8.66 0.13 -0.55
C GLN A 209 7.56 -0.94 -0.38
N GLN A 210 7.30 -1.73 -1.42
CA GLN A 210 6.30 -2.81 -1.37
C GLN A 210 6.84 -4.15 -0.89
N ILE A 211 8.13 -4.25 -0.57
CA ILE A 211 8.74 -5.50 -0.07
C ILE A 211 8.05 -5.90 1.23
N PRO A 212 7.50 -7.13 1.30
CA PRO A 212 6.82 -7.60 2.50
C PRO A 212 7.72 -7.55 3.73
N SER A 213 7.16 -7.17 4.88
CA SER A 213 7.88 -7.14 6.15
C SER A 213 7.33 -8.13 7.17
N LYS A 214 6.06 -8.52 7.02
CA LYS A 214 5.36 -9.38 7.98
C LYS A 214 5.41 -10.85 7.59
N GLY A 215 5.34 -11.71 8.59
CA GLY A 215 5.35 -13.16 8.40
C GLY A 215 6.70 -13.75 7.98
N ILE A 216 6.75 -15.07 7.82
CA ILE A 216 7.99 -15.80 7.50
C ILE A 216 8.54 -15.41 6.12
N ILE A 217 7.66 -15.28 5.12
CA ILE A 217 8.06 -14.90 3.77
C ILE A 217 8.64 -13.48 3.77
N GLY A 218 7.98 -12.53 4.45
CA GLY A 218 8.47 -11.15 4.52
C GLY A 218 9.84 -11.05 5.18
N LYS A 219 10.08 -11.76 6.27
CA LYS A 219 11.40 -11.82 6.89
C LYS A 219 12.47 -12.34 5.92
N LYS A 220 12.20 -13.47 5.25
CA LYS A 220 13.12 -14.05 4.25
C LYS A 220 13.38 -13.13 3.06
N MET A 221 12.37 -12.38 2.61
CA MET A 221 12.53 -11.40 1.54
C MET A 221 13.47 -10.26 1.96
N ARG A 222 13.34 -9.75 3.18
CA ARG A 222 14.22 -8.69 3.70
C ARG A 222 15.67 -9.15 3.91
N GLU A 223 15.88 -10.42 4.27
CA GLU A 223 17.20 -11.04 4.39
C GLU A 223 17.97 -11.15 3.06
N LEU A 224 17.32 -10.90 1.92
CA LEU A 224 17.99 -10.84 0.62
C LEU A 224 18.85 -9.59 0.47
N PHE A 225 18.48 -8.50 1.15
CA PHE A 225 19.21 -7.26 1.13
C PHE A 225 20.32 -7.31 2.16
N VAL A 226 21.55 -7.10 1.71
CA VAL A 226 22.73 -7.22 2.55
C VAL A 226 23.51 -5.89 2.57
N PRO A 227 24.14 -5.51 3.69
CA PRO A 227 25.01 -4.36 3.72
C PRO A 227 26.28 -4.60 2.90
N ASP A 228 27.00 -3.54 2.61
CA ASP A 228 28.36 -3.66 2.05
C ASP A 228 29.30 -4.25 3.11
N GLU A 229 30.45 -4.77 2.64
CA GLU A 229 31.47 -5.31 3.51
C GLU A 229 31.95 -4.23 4.51
N GLY A 230 32.06 -4.61 5.77
CA GLY A 230 32.39 -3.69 6.86
C GLY A 230 31.26 -2.76 7.29
N CYS A 231 30.06 -2.85 6.69
CA CYS A 231 28.90 -2.05 7.01
C CYS A 231 27.83 -2.87 7.72
N VAL A 232 26.92 -2.18 8.40
CA VAL A 232 25.74 -2.76 9.05
C VAL A 232 24.47 -1.99 8.62
N TRP A 233 23.32 -2.64 8.71
CA TRP A 233 22.03 -1.96 8.53
C TRP A 233 21.62 -1.25 9.81
N GLY A 234 21.32 0.04 9.71
CA GLY A 234 20.60 0.80 10.73
C GLY A 234 19.14 1.00 10.29
N SER A 235 18.21 0.80 11.20
CA SER A 235 16.79 1.13 10.99
C SER A 235 16.39 2.22 11.96
N PHE A 236 16.00 3.37 11.42
CA PHE A 236 15.58 4.55 12.18
C PHE A 236 14.19 4.94 11.74
N ASP A 237 13.25 4.99 12.67
CA ASP A 237 11.87 5.37 12.40
C ASP A 237 11.34 6.26 13.53
N TYR A 238 10.59 7.29 13.17
CA TYR A 238 9.93 8.14 14.15
C TYR A 238 8.73 7.42 14.76
N SER A 239 8.74 7.23 16.07
CA SER A 239 7.60 6.66 16.76
C SER A 239 6.37 7.55 16.61
N GLN A 240 5.32 7.02 15.98
CA GLN A 240 4.00 7.65 15.86
C GLN A 240 4.04 9.08 15.26
N GLN A 241 4.88 9.31 14.25
CA GLN A 241 5.04 10.64 13.64
C GLN A 241 3.69 11.27 13.22
N GLU A 242 2.86 10.53 12.49
CA GLU A 242 1.58 11.03 12.00
C GLU A 242 0.60 11.39 13.13
N PRO A 243 0.36 10.52 14.13
CA PRO A 243 -0.46 10.89 15.30
C PRO A 243 0.05 12.12 16.05
N ARG A 244 1.36 12.26 16.24
CA ARG A 244 1.96 13.45 16.88
C ARG A 244 1.67 14.73 16.09
N ILE A 245 1.77 14.67 14.76
CA ILE A 245 1.45 15.81 13.88
C ILE A 245 -0.05 16.12 13.92
N VAL A 246 -0.93 15.11 13.94
CA VAL A 246 -2.38 15.31 14.06
C VAL A 246 -2.73 16.05 15.35
N VAL A 247 -2.19 15.60 16.50
CA VAL A 247 -2.41 16.25 17.80
C VAL A 247 -1.88 17.69 17.79
N HIS A 248 -0.68 17.90 17.24
CA HIS A 248 -0.11 19.25 17.10
C HIS A 248 -1.02 20.17 16.26
N TYR A 249 -1.49 19.71 15.12
CA TYR A 249 -2.35 20.50 14.26
C TYR A 249 -3.74 20.77 14.88
N ALA A 250 -4.30 19.80 15.57
CA ALA A 250 -5.57 19.97 16.26
C ALA A 250 -5.48 21.05 17.34
N LEU A 251 -4.40 21.08 18.11
CA LEU A 251 -4.21 22.07 19.18
C LEU A 251 -3.78 23.44 18.70
N THR A 252 -3.05 23.53 17.57
CA THR A 252 -2.44 24.80 17.13
C THR A 252 -3.09 25.41 15.91
N LEU A 253 -3.30 24.63 14.84
CA LEU A 253 -3.79 25.14 13.55
C LEU A 253 -5.31 25.16 13.45
N TYR A 254 -5.99 24.20 14.06
CA TYR A 254 -7.45 24.12 13.97
C TYR A 254 -8.14 25.34 14.61
N PRO A 255 -7.81 25.76 15.84
CA PRO A 255 -8.34 26.98 16.44
C PRO A 255 -8.02 28.24 15.63
N TYR A 256 -6.81 28.28 15.06
CA TYR A 256 -6.37 29.40 14.24
C TYR A 256 -7.16 29.57 12.93
N LYS A 257 -7.49 28.44 12.26
CA LYS A 257 -8.24 28.46 10.99
C LYS A 257 -9.75 28.56 11.18
N ASN A 258 -10.24 28.27 12.35
CA ASN A 258 -11.66 28.25 12.69
C ASN A 258 -11.91 29.05 13.98
N PRO A 259 -11.66 30.37 13.97
CA PRO A 259 -11.73 31.20 15.18
C PRO A 259 -13.15 31.23 15.77
N ASP A 260 -14.16 31.03 14.93
CA ASP A 260 -15.58 31.03 15.35
C ASP A 260 -16.08 29.64 15.83
N ILE A 261 -15.21 28.61 15.77
CA ILE A 261 -15.56 27.27 16.21
C ILE A 261 -14.73 26.94 17.46
N GLU A 262 -15.39 26.99 18.60
CA GLU A 262 -14.77 26.62 19.86
C GLU A 262 -14.61 25.08 19.93
N MET A 263 -13.38 24.64 20.21
CA MET A 263 -13.14 23.22 20.43
C MET A 263 -13.76 22.81 21.77
N PRO A 264 -14.57 21.73 21.83
CA PRO A 264 -15.13 21.24 23.09
C PRO A 264 -14.03 21.02 24.15
N ASN A 265 -14.25 21.48 25.37
CA ASN A 265 -13.24 21.45 26.45
C ASN A 265 -12.72 20.03 26.71
N ASN A 266 -13.60 19.05 26.76
CA ASN A 266 -13.23 17.63 26.93
C ASN A 266 -12.31 17.10 25.82
N LEU A 267 -12.49 17.55 24.60
CA LEU A 267 -11.63 17.19 23.47
C LEU A 267 -10.28 17.89 23.59
N ARG A 268 -10.25 19.17 23.94
CA ARG A 268 -9.03 19.94 24.17
C ARG A 268 -8.18 19.31 25.27
N GLU A 269 -8.78 19.04 26.42
CA GLU A 269 -8.09 18.40 27.57
C GLU A 269 -7.49 17.05 27.18
N SER A 270 -8.26 16.22 26.45
CA SER A 270 -7.76 14.92 25.98
C SER A 270 -6.57 15.07 25.02
N LEU A 271 -6.60 16.02 24.09
CA LEU A 271 -5.50 16.28 23.18
C LEU A 271 -4.26 16.83 23.89
N GLU A 272 -4.45 17.70 24.90
CA GLU A 272 -3.37 18.25 25.72
C GLU A 272 -2.71 17.15 26.57
N GLN A 273 -3.47 16.22 27.14
CA GLN A 273 -2.95 15.06 27.84
C GLN A 273 -2.14 14.14 26.94
N ILE A 274 -2.62 13.88 25.72
CA ILE A 274 -1.88 13.09 24.72
C ILE A 274 -0.59 13.82 24.33
N ALA A 275 -0.64 15.13 24.09
CA ALA A 275 0.54 15.95 23.74
C ALA A 275 1.58 15.91 24.84
N GLU A 276 1.17 16.02 26.12
CA GLU A 276 2.07 15.96 27.26
C GLU A 276 2.69 14.55 27.44
N SER A 277 1.90 13.51 27.24
CA SER A 277 2.41 12.13 27.22
C SER A 277 3.48 11.92 26.15
N TYR A 278 3.33 12.50 24.99
CA TYR A 278 4.36 12.46 23.94
C TYR A 278 5.63 13.24 24.30
N LYS A 279 5.52 14.34 25.03
CA LYS A 279 6.69 15.13 25.51
C LYS A 279 7.44 14.42 26.61
N SER A 280 6.75 13.76 27.52
CA SER A 280 7.34 13.01 28.64
C SER A 280 8.00 11.69 28.23
N GLY A 281 7.96 11.32 26.95
CA GLY A 281 8.58 10.10 26.42
C GLY A 281 7.82 8.81 26.68
N PHE A 282 6.59 8.89 27.20
CA PHE A 282 5.72 7.73 27.29
C PHE A 282 5.25 7.29 25.90
N ASP A 283 5.23 5.98 25.70
CA ASP A 283 4.75 5.37 24.45
C ASP A 283 3.23 5.30 24.48
N VAL A 284 2.58 6.37 24.00
CA VAL A 284 1.13 6.44 23.91
C VAL A 284 0.67 5.68 22.68
N ASP A 285 -0.12 4.62 22.86
CA ASP A 285 -0.79 3.97 21.73
C ASP A 285 -1.99 4.81 21.29
N PHE A 286 -1.76 5.79 20.40
CA PHE A 286 -2.80 6.66 19.86
C PHE A 286 -3.97 5.90 19.25
N HIS A 287 -3.71 4.75 18.61
CA HIS A 287 -4.78 3.94 18.02
C HIS A 287 -5.66 3.30 19.10
N GLN A 288 -5.06 2.93 20.24
CA GLN A 288 -5.84 2.44 21.38
C GLN A 288 -6.68 3.56 21.98
N VAL A 289 -6.10 4.74 22.16
CA VAL A 289 -6.84 5.91 22.66
C VAL A 289 -8.06 6.23 21.77
N VAL A 290 -7.88 6.23 20.46
CA VAL A 290 -8.98 6.46 19.50
C VAL A 290 -10.01 5.34 19.56
N ALA A 291 -9.60 4.08 19.70
CA ALA A 291 -10.51 2.94 19.84
C ALA A 291 -11.35 3.03 21.12
N ASP A 292 -10.73 3.40 22.23
CA ASP A 292 -11.40 3.58 23.53
C ASP A 292 -12.42 4.73 23.45
N MET A 293 -12.05 5.85 22.84
CA MET A 293 -12.95 6.99 22.63
C MET A 293 -14.14 6.64 21.72
N ALA A 294 -13.93 5.78 20.74
CA ALA A 294 -14.98 5.32 19.83
C ALA A 294 -15.78 4.12 20.36
N HIS A 295 -15.45 3.61 21.56
CA HIS A 295 -16.04 2.41 22.16
C HIS A 295 -15.99 1.16 21.27
N ILE A 296 -14.89 1.03 20.51
CA ILE A 296 -14.64 -0.12 19.63
C ILE A 296 -13.45 -0.95 20.12
N SER A 297 -13.55 -2.28 19.99
CA SER A 297 -12.38 -3.13 20.28
C SER A 297 -11.38 -3.05 19.17
N ARG A 298 -10.10 -2.88 19.52
CA ARG A 298 -9.01 -2.99 18.57
C ARG A 298 -8.79 -4.46 18.21
N THR A 299 -9.12 -4.85 16.97
CA THR A 299 -8.69 -6.15 16.42
C THR A 299 -7.23 -6.04 16.00
N MET A 300 -6.36 -6.78 16.69
CA MET A 300 -4.94 -6.90 16.36
C MET A 300 -4.70 -7.63 15.02
#